data_c3e2f12c3a9f77623d4adcc38a87156d
#
_entry.id   c3e2f12c3a9f77623d4adcc38a87156d
#
_cell.length_a   1.000
_cell.length_b   1.000
_cell.length_c   1.000
_cell.angle_alpha   90.00
_cell.angle_beta   90.00
_cell.angle_gamma   90.00
#
_symmetry.space_group_name_H-M   'P 1'
#
loop_
_entity.id
_entity.type
_entity.pdbx_description
1 polymer ?
#
loop_
_entity_poly.entity_id
_entity_poly.type
_entity_poly.pdbx_seq_one_letter_code
_entity_poly.pdbx_strand_id
1 'polypeptide(L)'
;ARLPIAVQMVLRLGAYQLLFLDRIPPSAAVNESVNLARAFAGTVGRDWSGLVNAVLRGLLRHPPRPWPSMDHDAAQALAVRYSVPGWLSHRWIERLGLASAEIACKEVSAAPPLTLRVNRLITTREALLESFLQMGIAAKPTSMSPFGIVLDEGGSVPSLPGFHEGAFYVEDEAAQLIPPLLDPQPGDIALDACAAPGGK
;
A
#
# COMPACT_ATOMS: atom_id res chain seq x y z
N ALA A 1 28.08 -17.01 7.67
CA ALA A 1 28.02 -16.67 6.23
C ALA A 1 26.66 -16.05 5.93
N ARG A 2 26.65 -14.96 5.18
CA ARG A 2 25.42 -14.26 4.79
C ARG A 2 24.75 -15.04 3.64
N LEU A 3 23.44 -15.28 3.74
CA LEU A 3 22.67 -15.93 2.67
C LEU A 3 22.71 -15.05 1.39
N PRO A 4 22.81 -15.66 0.18
CA PRO A 4 22.66 -14.93 -1.07
C PRO A 4 21.32 -14.18 -1.15
N ILE A 5 21.30 -13.01 -1.76
CA ILE A 5 20.10 -12.17 -1.86
C ILE A 5 18.93 -12.93 -2.51
N ALA A 6 19.18 -13.68 -3.59
CA ALA A 6 18.13 -14.48 -4.23
C ALA A 6 17.48 -15.48 -3.27
N VAL A 7 18.28 -16.16 -2.43
CA VAL A 7 17.75 -17.11 -1.43
C VAL A 7 16.94 -16.38 -0.34
N GLN A 8 17.39 -15.20 0.09
CA GLN A 8 16.63 -14.37 1.04
C GLN A 8 15.29 -13.95 0.46
N MET A 9 15.25 -13.55 -0.82
CA MET A 9 14.00 -13.16 -1.50
C MET A 9 13.04 -14.33 -1.64
N VAL A 10 13.53 -15.52 -2.02
CA VAL A 10 12.72 -16.73 -2.09
C VAL A 10 12.12 -17.08 -0.72
N LEU A 11 12.92 -17.02 0.35
CA LEU A 11 12.43 -17.25 1.71
C LEU A 11 11.37 -16.23 2.14
N ARG A 12 11.57 -14.94 1.85
CA ARG A 12 10.61 -13.89 2.18
C ARG A 12 9.29 -14.09 1.41
N LEU A 13 9.37 -14.38 0.12
CA LEU A 13 8.19 -14.63 -0.71
C LEU A 13 7.42 -15.86 -0.23
N GLY A 14 8.11 -16.96 0.04
CA GLY A 14 7.49 -18.18 0.57
C GLY A 14 6.85 -17.96 1.95
N ALA A 15 7.54 -17.25 2.86
CA ALA A 15 7.00 -16.93 4.17
C ALA A 15 5.77 -16.00 4.06
N TYR A 16 5.81 -15.00 3.17
CA TYR A 16 4.67 -14.13 2.92
C TYR A 16 3.43 -14.91 2.44
N GLN A 17 3.62 -15.81 1.48
CA GLN A 17 2.54 -16.67 0.98
C GLN A 17 1.96 -17.56 2.09
N LEU A 18 2.80 -18.09 2.97
CA LEU A 18 2.38 -18.99 4.05
C LEU A 18 1.65 -18.26 5.19
N LEU A 19 1.98 -16.99 5.44
CA LEU A 19 1.50 -16.25 6.62
C LEU A 19 0.36 -15.27 6.31
N PHE A 20 0.26 -14.82 5.05
CA PHE A 20 -0.63 -13.70 4.70
C PHE A 20 -1.54 -13.94 3.50
N LEU A 21 -1.41 -15.09 2.80
CA LEU A 21 -2.24 -15.40 1.63
C LEU A 21 -3.06 -16.68 1.85
N ASP A 22 -4.35 -16.52 2.13
CA ASP A 22 -5.26 -17.63 2.46
C ASP A 22 -5.60 -18.53 1.26
N ARG A 23 -5.46 -18.01 0.02
CA ARG A 23 -5.83 -18.73 -1.20
C ARG A 23 -4.73 -19.63 -1.76
N ILE A 24 -3.53 -19.60 -1.19
CA ILE A 24 -2.39 -20.41 -1.64
C ILE A 24 -2.22 -21.59 -0.68
N PRO A 25 -2.38 -22.84 -1.15
CA PRO A 25 -2.11 -24.01 -0.31
C PRO A 25 -0.66 -24.01 0.19
N PRO A 26 -0.42 -24.29 1.49
CA PRO A 26 0.93 -24.28 2.06
C PRO A 26 1.92 -25.19 1.32
N SER A 27 1.46 -26.33 0.83
CA SER A 27 2.29 -27.25 0.04
C SER A 27 2.74 -26.63 -1.29
N ALA A 28 1.86 -25.89 -1.95
CA ALA A 28 2.18 -25.18 -3.19
C ALA A 28 3.22 -24.09 -2.96
N ALA A 29 3.01 -23.22 -1.94
CA ALA A 29 3.95 -22.16 -1.57
C ALA A 29 5.36 -22.71 -1.28
N VAL A 30 5.46 -23.80 -0.52
CA VAL A 30 6.74 -24.46 -0.22
C VAL A 30 7.37 -25.03 -1.48
N ASN A 31 6.61 -25.77 -2.30
CA ASN A 31 7.14 -26.42 -3.50
C ASN A 31 7.66 -25.39 -4.51
N GLU A 32 6.90 -24.32 -4.79
CA GLU A 32 7.34 -23.29 -5.71
C GLU A 32 8.58 -22.54 -5.19
N SER A 33 8.66 -22.26 -3.89
CA SER A 33 9.85 -21.67 -3.30
C SER A 33 11.08 -22.59 -3.42
N VAL A 34 10.91 -23.87 -3.24
CA VAL A 34 11.98 -24.88 -3.42
C VAL A 34 12.42 -24.94 -4.88
N ASN A 35 11.48 -24.91 -5.83
CA ASN A 35 11.77 -24.89 -7.27
C ASN A 35 12.54 -23.65 -7.67
N LEU A 36 12.12 -22.48 -7.18
CA LEU A 36 12.83 -21.21 -7.39
C LEU A 36 14.26 -21.26 -6.84
N ALA A 37 14.44 -21.76 -5.62
CA ALA A 37 15.79 -21.89 -5.03
C ALA A 37 16.71 -22.79 -5.85
N ARG A 38 16.16 -23.88 -6.40
CA ARG A 38 16.88 -24.81 -7.28
C ARG A 38 17.23 -24.16 -8.63
N ALA A 39 16.31 -23.39 -9.20
CA ALA A 39 16.54 -22.66 -10.45
C ALA A 39 17.69 -21.63 -10.33
N PHE A 40 17.83 -21.01 -9.15
CA PHE A 40 18.93 -20.07 -8.88
C PHE A 40 20.26 -20.73 -8.49
N ALA A 41 20.33 -22.06 -8.34
CA ALA A 41 21.53 -22.75 -7.87
C ALA A 41 22.79 -22.42 -8.70
N GLY A 42 22.65 -22.38 -10.03
CA GLY A 42 23.74 -22.01 -10.93
C GLY A 42 24.23 -20.56 -10.76
N THR A 43 23.31 -19.64 -10.49
CA THR A 43 23.64 -18.21 -10.29
C THR A 43 24.28 -17.94 -8.93
N VAL A 44 23.86 -18.65 -7.88
CA VAL A 44 24.36 -18.43 -6.51
C VAL A 44 25.45 -19.42 -6.10
N GLY A 45 25.90 -20.29 -7.02
CA GLY A 45 27.02 -21.20 -6.85
C GLY A 45 26.75 -22.41 -5.94
N ARG A 46 25.52 -22.58 -5.43
CA ARG A 46 25.12 -23.68 -4.56
C ARG A 46 23.61 -23.90 -4.59
N ASP A 47 23.15 -25.16 -4.49
CA ASP A 47 21.74 -25.48 -4.28
C ASP A 47 21.33 -25.21 -2.82
N TRP A 48 20.39 -24.29 -2.64
CA TRP A 48 19.81 -23.89 -1.37
C TRP A 48 18.39 -24.43 -1.16
N SER A 49 17.88 -25.28 -2.08
CA SER A 49 16.51 -25.80 -2.02
C SER A 49 16.19 -26.57 -0.74
N GLY A 50 17.18 -27.34 -0.23
CA GLY A 50 17.05 -28.04 1.04
C GLY A 50 16.88 -27.11 2.24
N LEU A 51 17.63 -25.99 2.29
CA LEU A 51 17.49 -24.98 3.34
C LEU A 51 16.13 -24.28 3.24
N VAL A 52 15.71 -23.87 2.04
CA VAL A 52 14.42 -23.21 1.81
C VAL A 52 13.27 -24.11 2.27
N ASN A 53 13.29 -25.39 1.88
CA ASN A 53 12.29 -26.36 2.34
C ASN A 53 12.27 -26.51 3.87
N ALA A 54 13.43 -26.62 4.50
CA ALA A 54 13.53 -26.80 5.95
C ALA A 54 13.00 -25.57 6.71
N VAL A 55 13.37 -24.36 6.28
CA VAL A 55 12.93 -23.12 6.91
C VAL A 55 11.41 -22.90 6.75
N LEU A 56 10.87 -23.04 5.53
CA LEU A 56 9.44 -22.80 5.29
C LEU A 56 8.56 -23.87 5.95
N ARG A 57 8.98 -25.14 5.95
CA ARG A 57 8.27 -26.18 6.73
C ARG A 57 8.42 -25.96 8.24
N GLY A 58 9.55 -25.41 8.69
CA GLY A 58 9.75 -25.00 10.09
C GLY A 58 8.77 -23.93 10.49
N LEU A 59 8.54 -22.93 9.64
CA LEU A 59 7.60 -21.84 9.88
C LEU A 59 6.15 -22.35 10.06
N LEU A 60 5.75 -23.36 9.31
CA LEU A 60 4.43 -23.99 9.46
C LEU A 60 4.26 -24.79 10.76
N ARG A 61 5.34 -25.31 11.33
CA ARG A 61 5.31 -26.14 12.55
C ARG A 61 5.40 -25.33 13.83
N HIS A 62 5.99 -24.13 13.74
CA HIS A 62 6.24 -23.28 14.90
C HIS A 62 5.55 -21.93 14.69
N PRO A 63 4.87 -21.41 15.71
CA PRO A 63 4.25 -20.10 15.60
C PRO A 63 5.31 -19.03 15.31
N PRO A 64 4.96 -17.97 14.58
CA PRO A 64 5.83 -16.82 14.39
C PRO A 64 6.33 -16.27 15.75
N ARG A 65 7.54 -15.74 15.78
CA ARG A 65 8.03 -15.03 16.97
C ARG A 65 7.08 -13.86 17.27
N PRO A 66 6.83 -13.57 18.56
CA PRO A 66 6.08 -12.38 18.92
C PRO A 66 6.76 -11.13 18.36
N TRP A 67 5.95 -10.11 18.08
CA TRP A 67 6.48 -8.82 17.68
C TRP A 67 7.44 -8.27 18.73
N PRO A 68 8.46 -7.46 18.36
CA PRO A 68 9.32 -6.80 19.32
C PRO A 68 8.50 -6.02 20.34
N SER A 69 8.93 -6.07 21.62
CA SER A 69 8.25 -5.34 22.69
C SER A 69 8.44 -3.84 22.53
N MET A 70 7.38 -3.09 22.77
CA MET A 70 7.40 -1.62 22.82
C MET A 70 8.22 -1.09 23.99
N ASP A 71 8.38 -1.89 25.07
CA ASP A 71 9.03 -1.45 26.31
C ASP A 71 10.56 -1.29 26.17
N HIS A 72 11.18 -2.03 25.24
CA HIS A 72 12.63 -1.95 25.02
C HIS A 72 13.03 -0.92 23.98
N ASP A 73 12.36 -0.93 22.83
CA ASP A 73 12.62 -0.01 21.73
C ASP A 73 11.32 0.14 20.92
N ALA A 74 10.53 1.13 21.29
CA ALA A 74 9.25 1.41 20.67
C ALA A 74 9.41 1.75 19.19
N ALA A 75 10.45 2.48 18.80
CA ALA A 75 10.67 2.86 17.40
C ALA A 75 10.97 1.63 16.55
N GLN A 76 11.82 0.73 17.02
CA GLN A 76 12.12 -0.52 16.34
C GLN A 76 10.89 -1.45 16.32
N ALA A 77 10.12 -1.50 17.41
CA ALA A 77 8.90 -2.30 17.46
C ALA A 77 7.86 -1.85 16.44
N LEU A 78 7.60 -0.54 16.32
CA LEU A 78 6.75 0.04 15.29
C LEU A 78 7.29 -0.23 13.89
N ALA A 79 8.59 -0.02 13.67
CA ALA A 79 9.24 -0.24 12.38
C ALA A 79 9.04 -1.68 11.88
N VAL A 80 9.20 -2.67 12.75
CA VAL A 80 9.03 -4.09 12.40
C VAL A 80 7.55 -4.44 12.21
N ARG A 81 6.67 -4.00 13.14
CA ARG A 81 5.24 -4.32 13.13
C ARG A 81 4.53 -3.76 11.89
N TYR A 82 4.84 -2.53 11.51
CA TYR A 82 4.16 -1.80 10.44
C TYR A 82 5.01 -1.65 9.16
N SER A 83 6.18 -2.31 9.10
CA SER A 83 7.08 -2.25 7.94
C SER A 83 7.48 -0.84 7.52
N VAL A 84 7.59 0.08 8.46
CA VAL A 84 8.07 1.44 8.24
C VAL A 84 9.58 1.56 8.50
N PRO A 85 10.31 2.47 7.86
CA PRO A 85 11.72 2.70 8.17
C PRO A 85 11.91 3.12 9.64
N GLY A 86 12.91 2.56 10.34
CA GLY A 86 13.15 2.85 11.75
C GLY A 86 13.42 4.34 12.05
N TRP A 87 14.06 5.07 11.13
CA TRP A 87 14.25 6.51 11.27
C TRP A 87 12.91 7.28 11.23
N LEU A 88 11.92 6.78 10.50
CA LEU A 88 10.60 7.42 10.39
C LEU A 88 9.77 7.19 11.65
N SER A 89 9.73 5.96 12.15
CA SER A 89 9.04 5.63 13.41
C SER A 89 9.64 6.41 14.58
N HIS A 90 10.98 6.54 14.66
CA HIS A 90 11.67 7.34 15.66
C HIS A 90 11.23 8.82 15.58
N ARG A 91 11.29 9.41 14.38
CA ARG A 91 10.88 10.80 14.13
C ARG A 91 9.42 11.08 14.51
N TRP A 92 8.53 10.11 14.23
CA TRP A 92 7.12 10.26 14.59
C TRP A 92 6.89 10.15 16.09
N ILE A 93 7.59 9.26 16.79
CA ILE A 93 7.51 9.20 18.25
C ILE A 93 7.98 10.52 18.87
N GLU A 94 9.09 11.09 18.40
CA GLU A 94 9.61 12.36 18.90
C GLU A 94 8.64 13.53 18.68
N ARG A 95 7.94 13.57 17.54
CA ARG A 95 7.08 14.70 17.18
C ARG A 95 5.64 14.56 17.63
N LEU A 96 5.10 13.35 17.66
CA LEU A 96 3.67 13.10 17.86
C LEU A 96 3.39 12.37 19.18
N GLY A 97 4.42 11.85 19.85
CA GLY A 97 4.28 10.91 20.94
C GLY A 97 3.97 9.49 20.45
N LEU A 98 4.16 8.50 21.34
CA LEU A 98 4.08 7.07 20.99
C LEU A 98 2.72 6.66 20.42
N ALA A 99 1.62 7.08 21.06
CA ALA A 99 0.28 6.68 20.65
C ALA A 99 -0.07 7.18 19.24
N SER A 100 0.19 8.47 18.94
CA SER A 100 -0.08 9.04 17.62
C SER A 100 0.88 8.49 16.55
N ALA A 101 2.14 8.20 16.91
CA ALA A 101 3.10 7.56 16.01
C ALA A 101 2.66 6.14 15.63
N GLU A 102 2.09 5.37 16.55
CA GLU A 102 1.56 4.04 16.25
C GLU A 102 0.39 4.12 15.28
N ILE A 103 -0.55 5.07 15.48
CA ILE A 103 -1.65 5.32 14.55
C ILE A 103 -1.10 5.68 13.16
N ALA A 104 -0.14 6.61 13.07
CA ALA A 104 0.47 7.00 11.80
C ALA A 104 1.15 5.83 11.08
N CYS A 105 1.90 4.98 11.81
CA CYS A 105 2.51 3.78 11.26
C CYS A 105 1.47 2.79 10.72
N LYS A 106 0.37 2.61 11.44
CA LYS A 106 -0.74 1.74 11.05
C LYS A 106 -1.42 2.24 9.78
N GLU A 107 -1.75 3.51 9.73
CA GLU A 107 -2.43 4.14 8.58
C GLU A 107 -1.58 4.09 7.30
N VAL A 108 -0.29 4.40 7.39
CA VAL A 108 0.63 4.33 6.23
C VAL A 108 0.80 2.89 5.72
N SER A 109 0.62 1.88 6.58
CA SER A 109 0.73 0.47 6.20
C SER A 109 -0.59 -0.11 5.67
N ALA A 110 -1.69 0.59 5.84
CA ALA A 110 -2.99 0.21 5.29
C ALA A 110 -3.07 0.48 3.79
N ALA A 111 -3.90 -0.28 3.08
CA ALA A 111 -4.21 0.03 1.70
C ALA A 111 -4.94 1.38 1.63
N PRO A 112 -4.48 2.35 0.82
CA PRO A 112 -5.16 3.63 0.71
C PRO A 112 -6.55 3.43 0.07
N PRO A 113 -7.56 4.19 0.49
CA PRO A 113 -8.86 4.16 -0.15
C PRO A 113 -8.75 4.66 -1.60
N LEU A 114 -9.54 4.08 -2.50
CA LEU A 114 -9.64 4.60 -3.86
C LEU A 114 -10.35 5.95 -3.82
N THR A 115 -9.61 7.02 -4.10
CA THR A 115 -10.13 8.39 -4.06
C THR A 115 -10.12 8.99 -5.46
N LEU A 116 -11.21 9.65 -5.82
CA LEU A 116 -11.44 10.28 -7.11
C LEU A 116 -11.60 11.79 -6.94
N ARG A 117 -11.03 12.57 -7.87
CA ARG A 117 -11.34 13.99 -8.04
C ARG A 117 -12.29 14.15 -9.19
N VAL A 118 -13.43 14.80 -8.96
CA VAL A 118 -14.43 15.09 -9.97
C VAL A 118 -13.91 16.14 -10.95
N ASN A 119 -14.09 15.89 -12.24
CA ASN A 119 -13.83 16.86 -13.29
C ASN A 119 -15.00 17.82 -13.42
N ARG A 120 -14.86 18.98 -12.81
CA ARG A 120 -15.89 20.02 -12.77
C ARG A 120 -16.23 20.65 -14.13
N LEU A 121 -15.42 20.39 -15.15
CA LEU A 121 -15.73 20.82 -16.53
C LEU A 121 -16.76 19.90 -17.19
N ILE A 122 -16.96 18.70 -16.64
CA ILE A 122 -17.82 17.66 -17.24
C ILE A 122 -19.05 17.40 -16.36
N THR A 123 -18.86 17.32 -15.04
CA THR A 123 -19.94 16.92 -14.11
C THR A 123 -19.78 17.55 -12.73
N THR A 124 -20.74 17.29 -11.85
CA THR A 124 -20.68 17.66 -10.43
C THR A 124 -20.42 16.43 -9.56
N ARG A 125 -19.94 16.64 -8.33
CA ARG A 125 -19.72 15.57 -7.37
C ARG A 125 -21.02 14.84 -7.05
N GLU A 126 -22.10 15.58 -6.89
CA GLU A 126 -23.42 15.08 -6.55
C GLU A 126 -23.98 14.18 -7.67
N ALA A 127 -23.87 14.63 -8.94
CA ALA A 127 -24.32 13.85 -10.08
C ALA A 127 -23.51 12.55 -10.26
N LEU A 128 -22.20 12.58 -10.00
CA LEU A 128 -21.37 11.39 -10.09
C LEU A 128 -21.65 10.42 -8.95
N LEU A 129 -21.87 10.91 -7.72
CA LEU A 129 -22.28 10.08 -6.58
C LEU A 129 -23.64 9.40 -6.83
N GLU A 130 -24.60 10.12 -7.41
CA GLU A 130 -25.89 9.54 -7.78
C GLU A 130 -25.75 8.43 -8.83
N SER A 131 -24.90 8.65 -9.86
CA SER A 131 -24.59 7.63 -10.86
C SER A 131 -23.96 6.37 -10.22
N PHE A 132 -23.06 6.53 -9.26
CA PHE A 132 -22.49 5.41 -8.52
C PHE A 132 -23.55 4.66 -7.71
N LEU A 133 -24.40 5.40 -7.01
CA LEU A 133 -25.49 4.80 -6.23
C LEU A 133 -26.45 3.98 -7.11
N GLN A 134 -26.84 4.49 -8.28
CA GLN A 134 -27.69 3.78 -9.24
C GLN A 134 -27.08 2.47 -9.74
N MET A 135 -25.77 2.38 -9.78
CA MET A 135 -25.03 1.15 -10.13
C MET A 135 -24.65 0.28 -8.94
N GLY A 136 -25.09 0.63 -7.73
CA GLY A 136 -24.78 -0.12 -6.51
C GLY A 136 -23.34 0.02 -6.03
N ILE A 137 -22.63 1.08 -6.46
CA ILE A 137 -21.26 1.35 -6.06
C ILE A 137 -21.28 2.19 -4.78
N ALA A 138 -20.74 1.66 -3.68
CA ALA A 138 -20.65 2.37 -2.41
C ALA A 138 -19.58 3.45 -2.48
N ALA A 139 -20.00 4.70 -2.45
CA ALA A 139 -19.14 5.87 -2.53
C ALA A 139 -19.69 7.00 -1.66
N LYS A 140 -18.78 7.86 -1.17
CA LYS A 140 -19.14 9.01 -0.33
C LYS A 140 -18.24 10.21 -0.62
N PRO A 141 -18.67 11.43 -0.30
CA PRO A 141 -17.81 12.60 -0.37
C PRO A 141 -16.57 12.43 0.52
N THR A 142 -15.43 12.97 0.08
CA THR A 142 -14.26 13.14 0.94
C THR A 142 -14.53 14.20 2.02
N SER A 143 -13.74 14.16 3.10
CA SER A 143 -13.97 15.03 4.27
C SER A 143 -13.44 16.45 4.10
N MET A 144 -12.37 16.64 3.35
CA MET A 144 -11.68 17.92 3.21
C MET A 144 -11.81 18.50 1.80
N SER A 145 -11.68 17.67 0.76
CA SER A 145 -11.80 18.13 -0.61
C SER A 145 -13.27 18.32 -1.02
N PRO A 146 -13.67 19.50 -1.50
CA PRO A 146 -15.03 19.70 -2.01
C PRO A 146 -15.31 18.97 -3.34
N PHE A 147 -14.27 18.43 -3.98
CA PHE A 147 -14.35 17.77 -5.29
C PHE A 147 -14.08 16.27 -5.20
N GLY A 148 -13.79 15.76 -4.01
CA GLY A 148 -13.36 14.41 -3.79
C GLY A 148 -14.53 13.44 -3.55
N ILE A 149 -14.35 12.22 -4.05
CA ILE A 149 -15.19 11.05 -3.77
C ILE A 149 -14.26 9.93 -3.33
N VAL A 150 -14.60 9.24 -2.24
CA VAL A 150 -13.91 8.02 -1.82
C VAL A 150 -14.84 6.83 -2.04
N LEU A 151 -14.31 5.74 -2.60
CA LEU A 151 -15.02 4.48 -2.75
C LEU A 151 -14.72 3.58 -1.56
N ASP A 152 -15.76 2.97 -0.99
CA ASP A 152 -15.62 2.08 0.18
C ASP A 152 -15.00 0.73 -0.23
N GLU A 153 -15.20 0.28 -1.47
CA GLU A 153 -14.58 -0.91 -2.03
C GLU A 153 -13.80 -0.56 -3.30
N GLY A 154 -12.56 -1.07 -3.39
CA GLY A 154 -11.76 -0.96 -4.60
C GLY A 154 -12.35 -1.80 -5.73
N GLY A 155 -12.46 -1.22 -6.93
CA GLY A 155 -12.89 -1.90 -8.14
C GLY A 155 -11.98 -1.58 -9.31
N SER A 156 -12.31 -2.11 -10.50
CA SER A 156 -11.63 -1.71 -11.72
C SER A 156 -12.01 -0.28 -12.08
N VAL A 157 -11.09 0.67 -11.95
CA VAL A 157 -11.33 2.09 -12.25
C VAL A 157 -11.92 2.30 -13.67
N PRO A 158 -11.45 1.59 -14.73
CA PRO A 158 -12.02 1.72 -16.06
C PRO A 158 -13.48 1.28 -16.18
N SER A 159 -14.01 0.49 -15.23
CA SER A 159 -15.41 0.06 -15.25
C SER A 159 -16.34 1.00 -14.47
N LEU A 160 -15.82 2.03 -13.84
CA LEU A 160 -16.61 3.02 -13.13
C LEU A 160 -17.38 3.93 -14.11
N PRO A 161 -18.64 4.27 -13.83
CA PRO A 161 -19.40 5.24 -14.63
C PRO A 161 -18.67 6.58 -14.72
N GLY A 162 -18.58 7.14 -15.91
CA GLY A 162 -17.92 8.42 -16.15
C GLY A 162 -16.39 8.33 -16.38
N PHE A 163 -15.79 7.14 -16.32
CA PHE A 163 -14.35 7.00 -16.58
C PHE A 163 -13.99 7.36 -18.03
N HIS A 164 -14.69 6.79 -19.00
CA HIS A 164 -14.41 7.02 -20.41
C HIS A 164 -14.76 8.42 -20.87
N GLU A 165 -15.67 9.08 -20.18
CA GLU A 165 -16.08 10.46 -20.39
C GLU A 165 -15.13 11.46 -19.73
N GLY A 166 -14.17 10.97 -18.93
CA GLY A 166 -13.25 11.82 -18.17
C GLY A 166 -13.94 12.62 -17.06
N ALA A 167 -15.04 12.10 -16.51
CA ALA A 167 -15.83 12.74 -15.46
C ALA A 167 -15.08 12.83 -14.13
N PHE A 168 -14.03 12.04 -13.94
CA PHE A 168 -13.18 12.07 -12.75
C PHE A 168 -11.75 11.66 -13.08
N TYR A 169 -10.86 11.91 -12.12
CA TYR A 169 -9.47 11.49 -12.11
C TYR A 169 -9.17 10.79 -10.78
N VAL A 170 -8.30 9.76 -10.79
CA VAL A 170 -7.84 9.12 -9.55
C VAL A 170 -6.78 9.99 -8.90
N GLU A 171 -7.10 10.54 -7.74
CA GLU A 171 -6.20 11.44 -7.01
C GLU A 171 -6.49 11.38 -5.52
N ASP A 172 -5.42 11.29 -4.71
CA ASP A 172 -5.51 11.33 -3.26
C ASP A 172 -6.14 12.66 -2.77
N GLU A 173 -6.93 12.61 -1.69
CA GLU A 173 -7.63 13.78 -1.16
C GLU A 173 -6.67 14.91 -0.80
N ALA A 174 -5.51 14.61 -0.20
CA ALA A 174 -4.55 15.64 0.17
C ALA A 174 -3.95 16.35 -1.05
N ALA A 175 -3.74 15.63 -2.16
CA ALA A 175 -3.28 16.21 -3.43
C ALA A 175 -4.34 17.16 -4.04
N GLN A 176 -5.62 16.81 -3.90
CA GLN A 176 -6.73 17.65 -4.37
C GLN A 176 -6.83 19.01 -3.67
N LEU A 177 -6.22 19.18 -2.50
CA LEU A 177 -6.22 20.45 -1.76
C LEU A 177 -5.15 21.43 -2.25
N ILE A 178 -4.17 20.97 -3.02
CA ILE A 178 -3.05 21.82 -3.46
C ILE A 178 -3.51 22.95 -4.39
N PRO A 179 -4.29 22.72 -5.47
CA PRO A 179 -4.75 23.79 -6.33
C PRO A 179 -5.62 24.84 -5.61
N PRO A 180 -6.59 24.48 -4.76
CA PRO A 180 -7.34 25.46 -3.97
C PRO A 180 -6.47 26.26 -2.99
N LEU A 181 -5.42 25.67 -2.41
CA LEU A 181 -4.49 26.38 -1.53
C LEU A 181 -3.60 27.37 -2.29
N LEU A 182 -3.25 27.04 -3.53
CA LEU A 182 -2.50 27.94 -4.41
C LEU A 182 -3.37 29.12 -4.87
N ASP A 183 -4.67 28.89 -5.06
CA ASP A 183 -5.68 29.85 -5.52
C ASP A 183 -5.23 30.68 -6.74
N PRO A 184 -4.85 30.03 -7.86
CA PRO A 184 -4.31 30.73 -9.03
C PRO A 184 -5.37 31.64 -9.65
N GLN A 185 -4.99 32.90 -9.94
CA GLN A 185 -5.87 33.89 -10.52
C GLN A 185 -5.65 34.00 -12.05
N PRO A 186 -6.65 34.48 -12.81
CA PRO A 186 -6.46 34.74 -14.22
C PRO A 186 -5.30 35.67 -14.49
N GLY A 187 -4.34 35.20 -15.30
CA GLY A 187 -3.11 35.95 -15.60
C GLY A 187 -1.88 35.54 -14.79
N ASP A 188 -2.04 34.69 -13.78
CA ASP A 188 -0.91 34.14 -13.04
C ASP A 188 -0.09 33.14 -13.90
N ILE A 189 1.20 33.10 -13.63
CA ILE A 189 2.11 32.11 -14.19
C ILE A 189 2.36 31.07 -13.08
N ALA A 190 1.84 29.87 -13.25
CA ALA A 190 2.01 28.78 -12.29
C ALA A 190 2.94 27.69 -12.84
N LEU A 191 3.82 27.16 -11.99
CA LEU A 191 4.68 26.02 -12.29
C LEU A 191 4.26 24.83 -11.41
N ASP A 192 3.84 23.72 -12.05
CA ASP A 192 3.72 22.44 -11.37
C ASP A 192 5.03 21.64 -11.53
N ALA A 193 5.87 21.67 -10.51
CA ALA A 193 7.13 20.91 -10.48
C ALA A 193 6.92 19.40 -10.27
N CYS A 194 5.70 18.97 -9.94
CA CYS A 194 5.29 17.58 -9.75
C CYS A 194 4.17 17.17 -10.72
N ALA A 195 4.19 17.70 -11.94
CA ALA A 195 3.11 17.63 -12.92
C ALA A 195 2.69 16.20 -13.32
N ALA A 196 3.62 15.25 -13.37
CA ALA A 196 3.29 13.88 -13.76
C ALA A 196 2.49 13.17 -12.64
N PRO A 197 1.42 12.44 -13.01
CA PRO A 197 0.82 12.20 -14.31
C PRO A 197 -0.25 13.23 -14.75
N GLY A 198 -0.33 14.40 -14.16
CA GLY A 198 -1.27 15.48 -14.53
C GLY A 198 -2.49 15.59 -13.61
N GLY A 199 -2.40 15.11 -12.38
CA GLY A 199 -3.51 15.11 -11.42
C GLY A 199 -3.75 16.47 -10.74
N LYS A 200 -2.73 17.31 -10.60
CA LYS A 200 -2.80 18.60 -9.90
C LYS A 200 -3.03 19.76 -10.84
#